data_69fa56c148670d9a1837ab3ac23ec95e
#
_entry.id   69fa56c148670d9a1837ab3ac23ec95e
#
_cell.length_a   1.000
_cell.length_b   1.000
_cell.length_c   1.000
_cell.angle_alpha   90.00
_cell.angle_beta   90.00
_cell.angle_gamma   90.00
#
_symmetry.space_group_name_H-M   'P 1'
#
loop_
_entity.id
_entity.type
_entity.pdbx_description
1 polymer ?
#
loop_
_entity_poly.entity_id
_entity_poly.type
_entity_poly.pdbx_seq_one_letter_code
_entity_poly.pdbx_strand_id
1 'polypeptide(L)'
;MLFYQWVLRRAVPTTYLQFHLVLTLPLLALLWYLTPTYDRIRRRRGAAGLAILVAIAVAYTTPWGSYMIQRGVWWYGEGVVAARLLSIPAGEYLFFGIQTLTVGFYLYWRGFNPSYETGDFAWGPRIAGVGVGVLLFGGGLWMVFQGPSWLYLGGLLAWVGPVVALQWSVGGGYLVRRPRAWIEAAVVP
;
A
#
# COMPACT_ATOMS: atom_id res chain seq x y z
N MET A 1 -21.91 19.73 -26.62
CA MET A 1 -20.69 20.32 -26.02
C MET A 1 -20.97 21.18 -24.78
N LEU A 2 -21.96 22.05 -24.76
CA LEU A 2 -22.30 22.93 -23.62
C LEU A 2 -22.74 22.20 -22.34
N PHE A 3 -23.48 21.08 -22.46
CA PHE A 3 -23.92 20.29 -21.32
C PHE A 3 -22.74 19.62 -20.56
N TYR A 4 -21.76 19.11 -21.30
CA TYR A 4 -20.56 18.50 -20.72
C TYR A 4 -19.70 19.53 -19.98
N GLN A 5 -19.55 20.75 -20.52
CA GLN A 5 -18.85 21.83 -19.86
C GLN A 5 -19.64 22.36 -18.63
N TRP A 6 -20.97 22.32 -18.66
CA TRP A 6 -21.81 22.70 -17.53
C TRP A 6 -21.70 21.71 -16.37
N VAL A 7 -21.69 20.40 -16.67
CA VAL A 7 -21.47 19.33 -15.66
C VAL A 7 -20.06 19.43 -15.05
N LEU A 8 -19.03 19.68 -15.84
CA LEU A 8 -17.65 19.83 -15.35
C LEU A 8 -17.47 21.10 -14.50
N ARG A 9 -18.18 22.18 -14.77
CA ARG A 9 -18.12 23.42 -13.95
C ARG A 9 -18.85 23.30 -12.62
N ARG A 10 -19.77 22.33 -12.46
CA ARG A 10 -20.47 22.08 -11.19
C ARG A 10 -19.90 20.91 -10.38
N ALA A 11 -19.04 20.10 -10.94
CA ALA A 11 -18.24 19.19 -10.16
C ALA A 11 -17.23 20.01 -9.36
N VAL A 12 -17.61 20.35 -8.12
CA VAL A 12 -16.66 20.90 -7.16
C VAL A 12 -15.53 19.88 -7.08
N PRO A 13 -14.30 20.24 -7.46
CA PRO A 13 -13.21 19.27 -7.39
C PRO A 13 -13.06 18.87 -5.93
N THR A 14 -13.44 17.62 -5.63
CA THR A 14 -13.25 17.07 -4.30
C THR A 14 -11.76 17.12 -3.99
N THR A 15 -11.39 17.88 -2.99
CA THR A 15 -10.00 17.91 -2.56
C THR A 15 -9.60 16.51 -2.10
N TYR A 16 -8.33 16.17 -2.20
CA TYR A 16 -7.84 14.87 -1.77
C TYR A 16 -8.16 14.60 -0.28
N LEU A 17 -8.19 15.64 0.54
CA LEU A 17 -8.61 15.55 1.93
C LEU A 17 -10.11 15.23 2.09
N GLN A 18 -10.98 15.81 1.27
CA GLN A 18 -12.42 15.51 1.28
C GLN A 18 -12.67 14.04 0.85
N PHE A 19 -11.92 13.53 -0.13
CA PHE A 19 -11.97 12.11 -0.48
C PHE A 19 -11.70 11.22 0.74
N HIS A 20 -10.66 11.53 1.53
CA HIS A 20 -10.38 10.75 2.73
C HIS A 20 -11.48 10.88 3.79
N LEU A 21 -11.98 12.07 4.03
CA LEU A 21 -13.03 12.30 5.03
C LEU A 21 -14.33 11.55 4.70
N VAL A 22 -14.69 11.48 3.43
CA VAL A 22 -15.99 10.94 3.00
C VAL A 22 -15.94 9.44 2.70
N LEU A 23 -14.83 8.93 2.17
CA LEU A 23 -14.76 7.54 1.71
C LEU A 23 -13.83 6.67 2.57
N THR A 24 -12.58 7.08 2.76
CA THR A 24 -11.60 6.17 3.37
C THR A 24 -11.66 6.14 4.89
N LEU A 25 -11.87 7.26 5.55
CA LEU A 25 -11.98 7.30 7.01
C LEU A 25 -13.25 6.62 7.55
N PRO A 26 -14.45 6.75 6.94
CA PRO A 26 -15.62 5.97 7.36
C PRO A 26 -15.41 4.47 7.24
N LEU A 27 -14.77 4.01 6.15
CA LEU A 27 -14.41 2.59 5.98
C LEU A 27 -13.43 2.13 7.07
N LEU A 28 -12.39 2.90 7.34
CA LEU A 28 -11.44 2.61 8.39
C LEU A 28 -12.11 2.54 9.78
N ALA A 29 -12.99 3.49 10.08
CA ALA A 29 -13.75 3.53 11.32
C ALA A 29 -14.67 2.30 11.46
N LEU A 30 -15.34 1.90 10.38
CA LEU A 30 -16.17 0.69 10.35
C LEU A 30 -15.33 -0.56 10.62
N LEU A 31 -14.19 -0.73 9.95
CA LEU A 31 -13.32 -1.89 10.16
C LEU A 31 -12.73 -1.92 11.57
N TRP A 32 -12.36 -0.77 12.11
CA TRP A 32 -11.94 -0.66 13.50
C TRP A 32 -13.04 -1.10 14.47
N TYR A 33 -14.28 -0.66 14.25
CA TYR A 33 -15.45 -1.04 15.05
C TYR A 33 -15.74 -2.54 14.96
N LEU A 34 -15.63 -3.14 13.77
CA LEU A 34 -15.86 -4.55 13.54
C LEU A 34 -14.73 -5.45 14.06
N THR A 35 -13.56 -4.88 14.34
CA THR A 35 -12.41 -5.65 14.83
C THR A 35 -12.69 -6.22 16.22
N PRO A 36 -12.54 -7.56 16.44
CA PRO A 36 -12.78 -8.19 17.73
C PRO A 36 -11.90 -7.60 18.84
N THR A 37 -12.42 -7.60 20.04
CA THR A 37 -11.66 -7.18 21.22
C THR A 37 -10.65 -8.27 21.59
N TYR A 38 -9.37 -7.99 21.40
CA TYR A 38 -8.28 -8.87 21.79
C TYR A 38 -7.82 -8.59 23.21
N ASP A 39 -7.14 -9.55 23.84
CA ASP A 39 -6.47 -9.34 25.11
C ASP A 39 -5.43 -8.18 25.03
N ARG A 40 -5.07 -7.63 26.20
CA ARG A 40 -4.21 -6.44 26.27
C ARG A 40 -2.84 -6.61 25.57
N ILE A 41 -2.27 -7.81 25.65
CA ILE A 41 -0.94 -8.10 25.09
C ILE A 41 -1.03 -8.15 23.56
N ARG A 42 -2.00 -8.90 23.03
CA ARG A 42 -2.24 -9.04 21.59
C ARG A 42 -2.58 -7.69 20.96
N ARG A 43 -3.44 -6.90 21.62
CA ARG A 43 -3.80 -5.56 21.16
C ARG A 43 -2.59 -4.62 21.09
N ARG A 44 -1.70 -4.62 22.10
CA ARG A 44 -0.49 -3.81 22.10
C ARG A 44 0.48 -4.23 20.99
N ARG A 45 0.71 -5.53 20.81
CA ARG A 45 1.57 -6.06 19.74
C ARG A 45 1.01 -5.74 18.37
N GLY A 46 -0.30 -5.90 18.17
CA GLY A 46 -0.98 -5.56 16.93
C GLY A 46 -0.88 -4.06 16.60
N ALA A 47 -1.14 -3.19 17.57
CA ALA A 47 -1.01 -1.74 17.39
C ALA A 47 0.43 -1.32 17.07
N ALA A 48 1.42 -1.89 17.77
CA ALA A 48 2.82 -1.64 17.48
C ALA A 48 3.21 -2.12 16.07
N GLY A 49 2.75 -3.31 15.67
CA GLY A 49 2.97 -3.83 14.31
C GLY A 49 2.37 -2.92 13.24
N LEU A 50 1.13 -2.47 13.42
CA LEU A 50 0.49 -1.53 12.49
C LEU A 50 1.22 -0.19 12.44
N ALA A 51 1.65 0.36 13.59
CA ALA A 51 2.42 1.60 13.62
C ALA A 51 3.76 1.48 12.88
N ILE A 52 4.46 0.35 13.05
CA ILE A 52 5.69 0.05 12.31
C ILE A 52 5.42 -0.05 10.81
N LEU A 53 4.35 -0.74 10.40
CA LEU A 53 3.99 -0.87 8.99
C LEU A 53 3.64 0.48 8.36
N VAL A 54 2.91 1.35 9.08
CA VAL A 54 2.64 2.72 8.62
C VAL A 54 3.94 3.51 8.44
N ALA A 55 4.84 3.43 9.42
CA ALA A 55 6.13 4.11 9.34
C ALA A 55 6.97 3.61 8.15
N ILE A 56 7.00 2.30 7.91
CA ILE A 56 7.68 1.68 6.75
C ILE A 56 7.01 2.14 5.45
N ALA A 57 5.68 2.10 5.36
CA ALA A 57 4.95 2.52 4.16
C ALA A 57 5.26 3.98 3.81
N VAL A 58 5.21 4.88 4.78
CA VAL A 58 5.55 6.30 4.59
C VAL A 58 7.01 6.46 4.17
N ALA A 59 7.95 5.89 4.93
CA ALA A 59 9.38 6.07 4.68
C ALA A 59 9.82 5.46 3.34
N TYR A 60 9.26 4.32 2.96
CA TYR A 60 9.59 3.62 1.72
C TYR A 60 8.94 4.25 0.48
N THR A 61 7.68 4.70 0.61
CA THR A 61 6.94 5.25 -0.55
C THR A 61 7.31 6.71 -0.83
N THR A 62 7.72 7.48 0.18
CA THR A 62 8.04 8.90 0.02
C THR A 62 9.13 9.18 -1.03
N PRO A 63 10.32 8.55 -1.01
CA PRO A 63 11.35 8.79 -2.03
C PRO A 63 10.87 8.45 -3.44
N TRP A 64 10.16 7.33 -3.57
CA TRP A 64 9.58 6.87 -4.84
C TRP A 64 8.54 7.85 -5.38
N GLY A 65 7.52 8.19 -4.58
CA GLY A 65 6.47 9.12 -4.97
C GLY A 65 7.02 10.49 -5.33
N SER A 66 7.95 11.02 -4.52
CA SER A 66 8.62 12.29 -4.80
C SER A 66 9.37 12.26 -6.14
N TYR A 67 10.11 11.21 -6.41
CA TYR A 67 10.83 11.03 -7.68
C TYR A 67 9.87 10.98 -8.87
N MET A 68 8.78 10.22 -8.80
CA MET A 68 7.80 10.11 -9.89
C MET A 68 7.08 11.43 -10.17
N ILE A 69 6.77 12.22 -9.15
CA ILE A 69 6.16 13.54 -9.30
C ILE A 69 7.17 14.51 -9.95
N GLN A 70 8.42 14.52 -9.48
CA GLN A 70 9.46 15.39 -10.04
C GLN A 70 9.80 15.07 -11.50
N ARG A 71 9.64 13.80 -11.90
CA ARG A 71 9.82 13.36 -13.29
C ARG A 71 8.58 13.60 -14.17
N GLY A 72 7.51 14.16 -13.62
CA GLY A 72 6.27 14.42 -14.34
C GLY A 72 5.48 13.15 -14.72
N VAL A 73 5.81 12.00 -14.12
CA VAL A 73 5.08 10.73 -14.34
C VAL A 73 3.73 10.78 -13.67
N TRP A 74 3.66 11.39 -12.48
CA TRP A 74 2.43 11.66 -11.75
C TRP A 74 2.20 13.15 -11.60
N TRP A 75 0.96 13.57 -11.76
CA TRP A 75 0.55 14.96 -11.54
C TRP A 75 -0.82 15.00 -10.85
N TYR A 76 -1.11 16.11 -10.24
CA TYR A 76 -2.37 16.36 -9.57
C TYR A 76 -3.02 17.61 -10.15
N GLY A 77 -4.35 17.58 -10.32
CA GLY A 77 -5.11 18.71 -10.85
C GLY A 77 -4.94 19.99 -10.01
N GLU A 78 -5.16 21.12 -10.63
CA GLU A 78 -5.13 22.41 -9.95
C GLU A 78 -6.24 22.48 -8.87
N GLY A 79 -5.93 23.03 -7.71
CA GLY A 79 -6.90 23.19 -6.61
C GLY A 79 -7.23 21.91 -5.82
N VAL A 80 -6.72 20.75 -6.23
CA VAL A 80 -7.00 19.44 -5.56
C VAL A 80 -6.08 19.22 -4.34
N VAL A 81 -4.89 19.85 -4.35
CA VAL A 81 -3.83 19.65 -3.37
C VAL A 81 -3.77 20.84 -2.42
N ALA A 82 -4.05 20.60 -1.12
CA ALA A 82 -4.01 21.64 -0.08
C ALA A 82 -2.57 22.02 0.33
N ALA A 83 -1.67 21.04 0.43
CA ALA A 83 -0.28 21.22 0.83
C ALA A 83 0.59 20.11 0.29
N ARG A 84 1.90 20.34 0.19
CA ARG A 84 2.91 19.34 -0.25
C ARG A 84 4.06 19.27 0.75
N LEU A 85 4.58 18.05 0.93
CA LEU A 85 5.82 17.79 1.64
C LEU A 85 6.69 16.91 0.73
N LEU A 86 7.95 17.28 0.49
CA LEU A 86 8.85 16.57 -0.44
C LEU A 86 8.20 16.28 -1.80
N SER A 87 7.53 17.29 -2.38
CA SER A 87 6.76 17.22 -3.63
C SER A 87 5.44 16.42 -3.55
N ILE A 88 5.24 15.61 -2.53
CA ILE A 88 4.07 14.74 -2.37
C ILE A 88 2.94 15.51 -1.67
N PRO A 89 1.68 15.43 -2.16
CA PRO A 89 0.53 15.97 -1.46
C PRO A 89 0.37 15.44 -0.04
N ALA A 90 -0.03 16.28 0.90
CA ALA A 90 -0.30 15.86 2.28
C ALA A 90 -1.35 14.74 2.36
N GLY A 91 -2.32 14.73 1.43
CA GLY A 91 -3.32 13.66 1.31
C GLY A 91 -2.72 12.28 1.01
N GLU A 92 -1.60 12.21 0.26
CA GLU A 92 -0.91 10.92 0.01
C GLU A 92 -0.33 10.31 1.29
N TYR A 93 0.23 11.12 2.17
CA TYR A 93 0.71 10.62 3.47
C TYR A 93 -0.43 10.07 4.32
N LEU A 94 -1.59 10.74 4.30
CA LEU A 94 -2.80 10.21 4.94
C LEU A 94 -3.22 8.90 4.27
N PHE A 95 -3.19 8.82 2.94
CA PHE A 95 -3.52 7.62 2.19
C PHE A 95 -2.60 6.45 2.59
N PHE A 96 -1.29 6.63 2.67
CA PHE A 96 -0.35 5.57 3.08
C PHE A 96 -0.71 5.01 4.47
N GLY A 97 -1.03 5.91 5.41
CA GLY A 97 -1.45 5.51 6.75
C GLY A 97 -2.82 4.82 6.77
N ILE A 98 -3.82 5.43 6.17
CA ILE A 98 -5.19 4.93 6.14
C ILE A 98 -5.25 3.57 5.45
N GLN A 99 -4.61 3.41 4.27
CA GLN A 99 -4.61 2.15 3.55
C GLN A 99 -3.93 1.03 4.34
N THR A 100 -2.80 1.29 4.96
CA THR A 100 -2.12 0.31 5.82
C THR A 100 -2.99 -0.14 7.00
N LEU A 101 -3.65 0.82 7.66
CA LEU A 101 -4.56 0.53 8.76
C LEU A 101 -5.82 -0.22 8.30
N THR A 102 -6.36 0.14 7.13
CA THR A 102 -7.54 -0.51 6.54
C THR A 102 -7.28 -1.98 6.29
N VAL A 103 -6.16 -2.32 5.62
CA VAL A 103 -5.74 -3.71 5.41
C VAL A 103 -5.51 -4.43 6.75
N GLY A 104 -4.84 -3.79 7.70
CA GLY A 104 -4.57 -4.37 9.01
C GLY A 104 -5.84 -4.68 9.80
N PHE A 105 -6.77 -3.73 9.89
CA PHE A 105 -8.06 -3.97 10.57
C PHE A 105 -8.94 -4.97 9.82
N TYR A 106 -8.91 -4.98 8.50
CA TYR A 106 -9.57 -6.02 7.72
C TYR A 106 -9.08 -7.41 8.10
N LEU A 107 -7.76 -7.63 8.15
CA LEU A 107 -7.18 -8.90 8.56
C LEU A 107 -7.56 -9.29 10.00
N TYR A 108 -7.56 -8.33 10.92
CA TYR A 108 -8.01 -8.58 12.30
C TYR A 108 -9.49 -8.94 12.39
N TRP A 109 -10.34 -8.22 11.65
CA TRP A 109 -11.77 -8.53 11.57
C TRP A 109 -12.02 -9.92 11.00
N ARG A 110 -11.29 -10.31 9.95
CA ARG A 110 -11.39 -11.66 9.35
C ARG A 110 -10.80 -12.76 10.23
N GLY A 111 -10.20 -12.41 11.36
CA GLY A 111 -9.60 -13.39 12.28
C GLY A 111 -8.37 -14.10 11.74
N PHE A 112 -7.70 -13.53 10.74
CA PHE A 112 -6.43 -14.07 10.27
C PHE A 112 -5.38 -13.92 11.37
N ASN A 113 -5.18 -15.00 12.11
CA ASN A 113 -4.21 -15.05 13.18
C ASN A 113 -2.87 -15.59 12.64
N PRO A 114 -1.79 -14.80 12.67
CA PRO A 114 -0.47 -15.24 12.25
C PRO A 114 0.22 -16.09 13.32
N SER A 115 -0.43 -17.16 13.79
CA SER A 115 0.29 -18.17 14.56
C SER A 115 1.16 -18.96 13.59
N TYR A 116 2.46 -18.96 13.81
CA TYR A 116 3.39 -19.79 13.06
C TYR A 116 3.17 -21.26 13.44
N GLU A 117 2.84 -22.06 12.45
CA GLU A 117 2.72 -23.52 12.57
C GLU A 117 3.99 -24.20 12.03
N THR A 118 4.14 -25.49 12.39
CA THR A 118 5.22 -26.31 11.82
C THR A 118 5.14 -26.28 10.29
N GLY A 119 6.25 -25.90 9.64
CA GLY A 119 6.34 -25.77 8.17
C GLY A 119 6.07 -24.35 7.62
N ASP A 120 5.64 -23.38 8.44
CA ASP A 120 5.57 -21.97 8.01
C ASP A 120 6.97 -21.39 7.73
N PHE A 121 8.01 -22.05 8.25
CA PHE A 121 9.42 -21.73 8.01
C PHE A 121 10.04 -22.51 6.82
N ALA A 122 9.22 -23.06 5.91
CA ALA A 122 9.71 -23.76 4.74
C ALA A 122 10.61 -22.86 3.87
N TRP A 123 11.82 -23.32 3.58
CA TRP A 123 12.81 -22.57 2.80
C TRP A 123 12.44 -22.43 1.33
N GLY A 124 11.86 -23.48 0.71
CA GLY A 124 11.52 -23.49 -0.70
C GLY A 124 10.67 -22.28 -1.12
N PRO A 125 9.47 -22.06 -0.52
CA PRO A 125 8.65 -20.89 -0.83
C PRO A 125 9.36 -19.56 -0.58
N ARG A 126 10.17 -19.47 0.47
CA ARG A 126 10.92 -18.24 0.79
C ARG A 126 11.93 -17.90 -0.29
N ILE A 127 12.77 -18.87 -0.70
CA ILE A 127 13.77 -18.69 -1.74
C ILE A 127 13.10 -18.35 -3.07
N ALA A 128 12.01 -19.07 -3.43
CA ALA A 128 11.28 -18.80 -4.67
C ALA A 128 10.71 -17.37 -4.69
N GLY A 129 10.05 -16.93 -3.61
CA GLY A 129 9.48 -15.59 -3.53
C GLY A 129 10.52 -14.48 -3.48
N VAL A 130 11.63 -14.68 -2.77
CA VAL A 130 12.79 -13.78 -2.81
C VAL A 130 13.36 -13.69 -4.22
N GLY A 131 13.51 -14.84 -4.92
CA GLY A 131 13.94 -14.88 -6.31
C GLY A 131 13.03 -14.06 -7.24
N VAL A 132 11.72 -14.21 -7.10
CA VAL A 132 10.74 -13.38 -7.84
C VAL A 132 10.94 -11.89 -7.53
N GLY A 133 11.07 -11.51 -6.26
CA GLY A 133 11.30 -10.11 -5.88
C GLY A 133 12.59 -9.54 -6.47
N VAL A 134 13.67 -10.32 -6.48
CA VAL A 134 14.96 -9.93 -7.09
C VAL A 134 14.83 -9.76 -8.60
N LEU A 135 14.11 -10.66 -9.27
CA LEU A 135 13.85 -10.55 -10.71
C LEU A 135 13.01 -9.32 -11.06
N LEU A 136 11.98 -9.03 -10.27
CA LEU A 136 11.18 -7.81 -10.44
C LEU A 136 12.03 -6.57 -10.25
N PHE A 137 12.86 -6.52 -9.21
CA PHE A 137 13.77 -5.41 -8.95
C PHE A 137 14.78 -5.21 -10.08
N GLY A 138 15.51 -6.25 -10.43
CA GLY A 138 16.55 -6.21 -11.48
C GLY A 138 15.97 -5.90 -12.86
N GLY A 139 14.86 -6.56 -13.22
CA GLY A 139 14.13 -6.30 -14.47
C GLY A 139 13.57 -4.89 -14.52
N GLY A 140 13.01 -4.39 -13.40
CA GLY A 140 12.55 -3.02 -13.27
C GLY A 140 13.67 -2.00 -13.47
N LEU A 141 14.81 -2.18 -12.81
CA LEU A 141 15.98 -1.31 -13.02
C LEU A 141 16.45 -1.35 -14.47
N TRP A 142 16.58 -2.55 -15.07
CA TRP A 142 16.95 -2.67 -16.46
C TRP A 142 16.01 -1.88 -17.38
N MET A 143 14.69 -1.97 -17.16
CA MET A 143 13.70 -1.21 -17.93
C MET A 143 13.87 0.31 -17.76
N VAL A 144 14.14 0.81 -16.56
CA VAL A 144 14.37 2.25 -16.30
C VAL A 144 15.52 2.78 -17.15
N PHE A 145 16.57 1.98 -17.37
CA PHE A 145 17.71 2.35 -18.22
C PHE A 145 17.43 2.31 -19.73
N GLN A 146 16.30 1.75 -20.18
CA GLN A 146 15.91 1.74 -21.59
C GLN A 146 15.32 3.10 -22.06
N GLY A 147 15.01 3.99 -21.15
CA GLY A 147 14.55 5.35 -21.49
C GLY A 147 13.20 5.74 -20.87
N PRO A 148 12.75 6.97 -21.15
CA PRO A 148 11.59 7.58 -20.48
C PRO A 148 10.28 6.79 -20.63
N SER A 149 10.06 6.12 -21.76
CA SER A 149 8.85 5.32 -22.02
C SER A 149 8.70 4.13 -21.05
N TRP A 150 9.81 3.65 -20.50
CA TRP A 150 9.85 2.53 -19.56
C TRP A 150 9.96 2.95 -18.10
N LEU A 151 10.11 4.26 -17.84
CA LEU A 151 10.36 4.79 -16.49
C LEU A 151 9.26 4.40 -15.51
N TYR A 152 7.99 4.52 -15.89
CA TYR A 152 6.88 4.20 -15.00
C TYR A 152 6.84 2.70 -14.65
N LEU A 153 6.77 1.84 -15.65
CA LEU A 153 6.67 0.40 -15.43
C LEU A 153 7.95 -0.16 -14.77
N GLY A 154 9.11 0.23 -15.29
CA GLY A 154 10.39 -0.20 -14.73
C GLY A 154 10.57 0.23 -13.28
N GLY A 155 10.26 1.47 -12.99
CA GLY A 155 10.32 2.00 -11.64
C GLY A 155 9.31 1.33 -10.70
N LEU A 156 8.08 1.05 -11.16
CA LEU A 156 7.08 0.32 -10.37
C LEU A 156 7.56 -1.07 -10.00
N LEU A 157 8.12 -1.81 -10.97
CA LEU A 157 8.67 -3.15 -10.72
C LEU A 157 9.87 -3.10 -9.77
N ALA A 158 10.78 -2.13 -9.96
CA ALA A 158 11.91 -1.92 -9.08
C ALA A 158 11.47 -1.54 -7.65
N TRP A 159 10.37 -0.79 -7.51
CA TRP A 159 9.82 -0.44 -6.21
C TRP A 159 9.11 -1.62 -5.53
N VAL A 160 8.34 -2.42 -6.27
CA VAL A 160 7.61 -3.57 -5.71
C VAL A 160 8.54 -4.74 -5.38
N GLY A 161 9.60 -4.95 -6.17
CA GLY A 161 10.50 -6.10 -6.02
C GLY A 161 11.03 -6.33 -4.60
N PRO A 162 11.65 -5.35 -3.94
CA PRO A 162 12.12 -5.48 -2.55
C PRO A 162 10.99 -5.78 -1.55
N VAL A 163 9.79 -5.25 -1.76
CA VAL A 163 8.62 -5.51 -0.90
C VAL A 163 8.22 -6.98 -1.01
N VAL A 164 8.12 -7.51 -2.24
CA VAL A 164 7.83 -8.93 -2.49
C VAL A 164 8.92 -9.81 -1.87
N ALA A 165 10.19 -9.51 -2.10
CA ALA A 165 11.31 -10.25 -1.53
C ALA A 165 11.23 -10.29 0.01
N LEU A 166 10.98 -9.15 0.65
CA LEU A 166 10.86 -9.05 2.11
C LEU A 166 9.66 -9.86 2.63
N GLN A 167 8.49 -9.71 2.04
CA GLN A 167 7.28 -10.43 2.46
C GLN A 167 7.47 -11.95 2.38
N TRP A 168 8.05 -12.44 1.29
CA TRP A 168 8.27 -13.87 1.11
C TRP A 168 9.44 -14.39 1.96
N SER A 169 10.46 -13.59 2.21
CA SER A 169 11.56 -13.98 3.10
C SER A 169 11.09 -14.23 4.53
N VAL A 170 10.11 -13.45 5.00
CA VAL A 170 9.53 -13.58 6.34
C VAL A 170 8.39 -14.59 6.39
N GLY A 171 7.45 -14.50 5.43
CA GLY A 171 6.16 -15.19 5.47
C GLY A 171 5.94 -16.27 4.40
N GLY A 172 6.93 -16.63 3.57
CA GLY A 172 6.73 -17.47 2.38
C GLY A 172 5.99 -18.79 2.63
N GLY A 173 6.35 -19.51 3.68
CA GLY A 173 5.64 -20.74 4.05
C GLY A 173 4.19 -20.50 4.44
N TYR A 174 3.91 -19.44 5.20
CA TYR A 174 2.55 -19.03 5.57
C TYR A 174 1.74 -18.61 4.35
N LEU A 175 2.32 -17.79 3.47
CA LEU A 175 1.64 -17.30 2.25
C LEU A 175 1.20 -18.44 1.35
N VAL A 176 2.07 -19.45 1.13
CA VAL A 176 1.73 -20.62 0.30
C VAL A 176 0.62 -21.47 0.91
N ARG A 177 0.65 -21.67 2.23
CA ARG A 177 -0.35 -22.52 2.90
C ARG A 177 -1.69 -21.83 3.14
N ARG A 178 -1.70 -20.51 3.16
CA ARG A 178 -2.90 -19.69 3.39
C ARG A 178 -3.10 -18.62 2.31
N PRO A 179 -3.18 -19.03 1.04
CA PRO A 179 -3.25 -18.09 -0.07
C PRO A 179 -4.48 -17.17 0.01
N ARG A 180 -5.59 -17.71 0.54
CA ARG A 180 -6.85 -16.97 0.69
C ARG A 180 -6.68 -15.72 1.53
N ALA A 181 -5.93 -15.78 2.63
CA ALA A 181 -5.74 -14.66 3.56
C ALA A 181 -5.08 -13.46 2.87
N TRP A 182 -3.98 -13.68 2.17
CA TRP A 182 -3.27 -12.57 1.53
C TRP A 182 -3.93 -12.12 0.23
N ILE A 183 -4.60 -13.01 -0.52
CA ILE A 183 -5.38 -12.62 -1.70
C ILE A 183 -6.56 -11.75 -1.28
N GLU A 184 -7.33 -12.16 -0.26
CA GLU A 184 -8.41 -11.33 0.28
C GLU A 184 -7.89 -9.96 0.74
N ALA A 185 -6.77 -9.92 1.46
CA ALA A 185 -6.17 -8.66 1.92
C ALA A 185 -5.65 -7.75 0.79
N ALA A 186 -5.32 -8.33 -0.37
CA ALA A 186 -4.85 -7.56 -1.52
C ALA A 186 -5.98 -7.04 -2.41
N VAL A 187 -7.15 -7.67 -2.38
CA VAL A 187 -8.24 -7.40 -3.35
C VAL A 187 -9.43 -6.69 -2.71
N VAL A 188 -9.72 -6.94 -1.42
CA VAL A 188 -10.95 -6.46 -0.78
C VAL A 188 -10.83 -5.06 -0.18
N PRO A 189 -9.78 -4.70 0.60
CA PRO A 189 -9.64 -3.34 1.12
C PRO A 189 -9.15 -2.38 0.08
#